data_8315044a885ba09d49c73e61da066b7f
#
_entry.id   8315044a885ba09d49c73e61da066b7f
#
_cell.length_a   1.000
_cell.length_b   1.000
_cell.length_c   1.000
_cell.angle_alpha   90.00
_cell.angle_beta   90.00
_cell.angle_gamma   90.00
#
_symmetry.space_group_name_H-M   'P 1'
#
loop_
_entity.id
_entity.type
_entity.pdbx_description
1 polymer ?
#
loop_
_entity_poly.entity_id
_entity_poly.type
_entity_poly.pdbx_seq_one_letter_code
_entity_poly.pdbx_strand_id
1 'polypeptide(L)'
;MPERLGYVDPHLVLTKDREDPVHYRMDFDGQTPGVNHFVFQLAPTTSGLYFYHFDLYTDFRKIYRTANGEGELTWVNGLDWQLTVYEPDFKTPDWIKDGTMYQIFPDRFYEGVPNKPLPFADRIYRPDKTGEPYFWPNEQSDGYLNMDYYGGDFAGIQQKLPYLEELGVTCIYLNPIFEAHANHRYNTANYLKADPLLGTNEDFAALCAEAKKHGIRIILDGVFSHTGSDSLYFNREGRYGPGGAYRDRNSPYRSWYDFDSGYVGGYRSWWGFETLPEVEEEDPSYGNFVCGKGGVIDTWLGLGASGFRLDVADELPDDFIEKIRAAVKAHGEDKLLIGEVWEDATTKEAFDHRRTYLRGHGLDATMNYPFRNAAVAFARGEDASAVGEQIMSICENYPKPALDCAMNFLSTHDTERGITAIAGEPTNGRDRYWQSKRVIPSGQMDEAIRRELLGYAMIFTLPGVPCVYYGDEIAMQGYRDPFNRAFFRWDAHEQRLRPVLAQLAQLRHTCEAFRTGKLRVLRAEGGVLHYQRIGEFEAAEIIVNRTEHIIVETLASGKSTEVNPMGFTIVVEEVGHNPHHSYYDYL
;
A
#
# COMPACT_ATOMS: atom_id res chain seq x y z
N MET A 1 12.74 -34.98 -4.30
CA MET A 1 11.68 -36.02 -4.42
C MET A 1 12.00 -37.19 -3.52
N PRO A 2 11.02 -37.81 -2.83
CA PRO A 2 11.30 -38.97 -1.97
C PRO A 2 11.92 -40.13 -2.74
N GLU A 3 13.00 -40.75 -2.21
CA GLU A 3 13.66 -41.95 -2.78
C GLU A 3 12.71 -43.13 -3.04
N ARG A 4 11.68 -43.28 -2.19
CA ARG A 4 10.66 -44.35 -2.33
C ARG A 4 9.89 -44.34 -3.64
N LEU A 5 9.98 -43.26 -4.43
CA LEU A 5 9.37 -43.20 -5.74
C LEU A 5 10.13 -44.01 -6.81
N GLY A 6 11.36 -44.44 -6.52
CA GLY A 6 12.22 -45.15 -7.46
C GLY A 6 12.73 -44.24 -8.57
N TYR A 7 12.86 -44.80 -9.78
CA TYR A 7 13.23 -44.01 -10.95
C TYR A 7 12.09 -43.05 -11.32
N VAL A 8 12.42 -41.78 -11.44
CA VAL A 8 11.49 -40.69 -11.89
C VAL A 8 12.15 -39.89 -13.02
N ASP A 9 11.33 -39.41 -13.95
CA ASP A 9 11.75 -38.54 -15.05
C ASP A 9 10.97 -37.20 -14.94
N PRO A 10 11.44 -36.27 -14.09
CA PRO A 10 10.73 -35.04 -13.82
C PRO A 10 10.98 -33.99 -14.90
N HIS A 11 9.91 -33.30 -15.27
CA HIS A 11 9.91 -32.19 -16.20
C HIS A 11 9.31 -30.96 -15.54
N LEU A 12 9.98 -29.83 -15.65
CA LEU A 12 9.39 -28.52 -15.40
C LEU A 12 8.45 -28.18 -16.56
N VAL A 13 7.19 -27.95 -16.28
CA VAL A 13 6.19 -27.44 -17.22
C VAL A 13 6.03 -25.96 -16.98
N LEU A 14 6.45 -25.14 -17.91
CA LEU A 14 6.43 -23.68 -17.82
C LEU A 14 5.45 -23.11 -18.86
N THR A 15 4.51 -22.32 -18.41
CA THR A 15 3.50 -21.66 -19.25
C THR A 15 3.63 -20.15 -19.08
N LYS A 16 3.99 -19.43 -20.13
CA LYS A 16 3.87 -17.98 -20.11
C LYS A 16 2.40 -17.60 -20.27
N ASP A 17 1.96 -16.56 -19.56
CA ASP A 17 0.56 -16.11 -19.57
C ASP A 17 -0.01 -16.03 -20.99
N ARG A 18 -1.11 -16.75 -21.23
CA ARG A 18 -1.81 -16.86 -22.53
C ARG A 18 -1.03 -17.55 -23.67
N GLU A 19 0.05 -18.26 -23.37
CA GLU A 19 0.84 -19.05 -24.32
C GLU A 19 0.73 -20.54 -24.01
N ASP A 20 1.17 -21.41 -24.94
CA ASP A 20 1.21 -22.86 -24.74
C ASP A 20 2.33 -23.27 -23.76
N PRO A 21 2.15 -24.36 -22.97
CA PRO A 21 3.16 -24.84 -22.05
C PRO A 21 4.39 -25.40 -22.77
N VAL A 22 5.56 -25.15 -22.20
CA VAL A 22 6.84 -25.72 -22.64
C VAL A 22 7.37 -26.65 -21.55
N HIS A 23 7.82 -27.85 -21.94
CA HIS A 23 8.32 -28.88 -21.03
C HIS A 23 9.84 -28.95 -21.07
N TYR A 24 10.46 -28.86 -19.91
CA TYR A 24 11.91 -28.93 -19.74
C TYR A 24 12.28 -30.12 -18.85
N ARG A 25 13.05 -31.06 -19.37
CA ARG A 25 13.55 -32.19 -18.59
C ARG A 25 14.52 -31.68 -17.53
N MET A 26 14.40 -32.17 -16.29
CA MET A 26 15.26 -31.81 -15.18
C MET A 26 16.41 -32.83 -15.03
N ASP A 27 17.60 -32.33 -14.70
CA ASP A 27 18.77 -33.15 -14.46
C ASP A 27 18.85 -33.62 -13.00
N PHE A 28 19.35 -34.85 -12.80
CA PHE A 28 19.62 -35.36 -11.44
C PHE A 28 20.84 -34.62 -10.84
N ASP A 29 20.66 -34.02 -9.66
CA ASP A 29 21.66 -33.20 -8.98
C ASP A 29 22.13 -33.78 -7.64
N GLY A 30 21.95 -35.08 -7.45
CA GLY A 30 22.43 -35.76 -6.26
C GLY A 30 21.32 -36.24 -5.33
N GLN A 31 21.75 -36.67 -4.12
CA GLN A 31 20.92 -37.37 -3.16
C GLN A 31 21.27 -36.97 -1.73
N THR A 32 20.26 -36.77 -0.91
CA THR A 32 20.38 -36.72 0.55
C THR A 32 19.57 -37.87 1.14
N PRO A 33 19.75 -38.26 2.42
CA PRO A 33 19.04 -39.42 3.01
C PRO A 33 17.52 -39.32 2.80
N GLY A 34 16.99 -40.23 1.98
CA GLY A 34 15.57 -40.36 1.67
C GLY A 34 15.06 -39.44 0.56
N VAL A 35 15.91 -38.58 -0.07
CA VAL A 35 15.49 -37.59 -1.05
C VAL A 35 16.43 -37.51 -2.24
N ASN A 36 15.88 -37.60 -3.45
CA ASN A 36 16.58 -37.32 -4.72
C ASN A 36 16.38 -35.87 -5.12
N HIS A 37 17.45 -35.18 -5.51
CA HIS A 37 17.43 -33.82 -6.00
C HIS A 37 17.49 -33.77 -7.52
N PHE A 38 16.69 -32.89 -8.11
CA PHE A 38 16.66 -32.61 -9.54
C PHE A 38 16.70 -31.10 -9.74
N VAL A 39 17.41 -30.67 -10.77
CA VAL A 39 17.61 -29.26 -11.09
C VAL A 39 17.31 -28.98 -12.56
N PHE A 40 16.78 -27.80 -12.83
CA PHE A 40 16.73 -27.20 -14.14
C PHE A 40 17.07 -25.71 -13.99
N GLN A 41 18.04 -25.24 -14.74
CA GLN A 41 18.38 -23.83 -14.75
C GLN A 41 17.55 -23.08 -15.79
N LEU A 42 16.65 -22.24 -15.34
CA LEU A 42 15.79 -21.42 -16.17
C LEU A 42 16.27 -19.98 -16.22
N ALA A 43 16.39 -19.42 -17.42
CA ALA A 43 16.72 -18.02 -17.66
C ALA A 43 15.74 -17.44 -18.70
N PRO A 44 14.52 -17.02 -18.31
CA PRO A 44 13.59 -16.39 -19.23
C PRO A 44 14.19 -15.12 -19.83
N THR A 45 14.04 -14.96 -21.14
CA THR A 45 14.60 -13.82 -21.89
C THR A 45 13.59 -12.69 -22.11
N THR A 46 12.36 -12.89 -21.73
CA THR A 46 11.27 -11.90 -21.87
C THR A 46 10.57 -11.69 -20.54
N SER A 47 10.38 -10.44 -20.16
CA SER A 47 9.56 -10.10 -19.00
C SER A 47 8.12 -10.55 -19.21
N GLY A 48 7.46 -10.92 -18.14
CA GLY A 48 6.09 -11.43 -18.20
C GLY A 48 5.70 -12.24 -16.98
N LEU A 49 4.47 -12.69 -17.02
CA LEU A 49 3.93 -13.59 -16.02
C LEU A 49 4.03 -15.02 -16.53
N TYR A 50 4.59 -15.90 -15.72
CA TYR A 50 4.74 -17.32 -16.00
C TYR A 50 4.12 -18.13 -14.87
N PHE A 51 3.65 -19.33 -15.23
CA PHE A 51 3.12 -20.33 -14.29
C PHE A 51 3.87 -21.63 -14.48
N TYR A 52 4.11 -22.38 -13.42
CA TYR A 52 4.81 -23.64 -13.54
C TYR A 52 4.34 -24.69 -12.54
N HIS A 53 4.49 -25.95 -12.97
CA HIS A 53 4.38 -27.15 -12.14
C HIS A 53 5.36 -28.20 -12.64
N PHE A 54 5.33 -29.40 -12.06
CA PHE A 54 6.23 -30.48 -12.49
C PHE A 54 5.42 -31.71 -12.89
N ASP A 55 5.78 -32.31 -14.03
CA ASP A 55 5.25 -33.57 -14.51
C ASP A 55 6.25 -34.69 -14.28
N LEU A 56 5.79 -35.88 -13.82
CA LEU A 56 6.59 -37.08 -13.70
C LEU A 56 6.19 -38.05 -14.83
N TYR A 57 6.99 -38.16 -15.89
CA TYR A 57 6.64 -38.95 -17.07
C TYR A 57 6.70 -40.47 -16.83
N THR A 58 7.30 -40.92 -15.73
CA THR A 58 7.38 -42.36 -15.40
C THR A 58 6.06 -42.97 -14.95
N ASP A 59 5.20 -42.18 -14.32
CA ASP A 59 3.93 -42.65 -13.76
C ASP A 59 2.76 -41.69 -13.91
N PHE A 60 2.96 -40.63 -14.71
CA PHE A 60 1.95 -39.61 -15.05
C PHE A 60 1.45 -38.78 -13.84
N ARG A 61 2.14 -38.82 -12.70
CA ARG A 61 1.86 -37.94 -11.59
C ARG A 61 2.45 -36.55 -11.85
N LYS A 62 1.93 -35.59 -11.13
CA LYS A 62 2.31 -34.18 -11.19
C LYS A 62 2.61 -33.65 -9.80
N ILE A 63 3.38 -32.59 -9.73
CA ILE A 63 3.58 -31.86 -8.48
C ILE A 63 3.05 -30.45 -8.70
N TYR A 64 2.04 -30.10 -7.94
CA TYR A 64 1.42 -28.79 -7.91
C TYR A 64 1.63 -28.09 -6.57
N ARG A 65 1.52 -26.77 -6.59
CA ARG A 65 1.61 -25.94 -5.41
C ARG A 65 0.48 -26.23 -4.43
N THR A 66 0.81 -26.32 -3.17
CA THR A 66 -0.15 -26.35 -2.06
C THR A 66 -0.31 -24.96 -1.42
N ALA A 67 -1.27 -24.84 -0.53
CA ALA A 67 -1.57 -23.59 0.16
C ALA A 67 -0.40 -22.99 0.97
N ASN A 68 0.58 -23.77 1.37
CA ASN A 68 1.78 -23.28 2.08
C ASN A 68 3.01 -23.09 1.18
N GLY A 69 2.82 -23.08 -0.15
CA GLY A 69 3.89 -22.91 -1.13
C GLY A 69 4.69 -24.16 -1.45
N GLU A 70 4.46 -25.26 -0.73
CA GLU A 70 5.13 -26.56 -0.98
C GLU A 70 4.53 -27.27 -2.21
N GLY A 71 5.19 -28.38 -2.62
CA GLY A 71 4.71 -29.21 -3.71
C GLY A 71 3.98 -30.45 -3.22
N GLU A 72 2.80 -30.73 -3.75
CA GLU A 72 2.07 -31.97 -3.52
C GLU A 72 2.07 -32.86 -4.75
N LEU A 73 2.42 -34.13 -4.54
CA LEU A 73 2.38 -35.16 -5.57
C LEU A 73 0.94 -35.66 -5.78
N THR A 74 0.40 -35.46 -6.97
CA THR A 74 -1.02 -35.71 -7.28
C THR A 74 -1.22 -36.34 -8.67
N TRP A 75 -2.41 -36.90 -8.91
CA TRP A 75 -2.88 -37.40 -10.22
C TRP A 75 -3.79 -36.40 -10.94
N VAL A 76 -4.20 -35.34 -10.25
CA VAL A 76 -5.13 -34.33 -10.79
C VAL A 76 -4.42 -33.00 -10.92
N ASN A 77 -4.94 -32.13 -11.77
CA ASN A 77 -4.42 -30.77 -11.89
C ASN A 77 -4.68 -29.98 -10.59
N GLY A 78 -3.71 -29.19 -10.18
CA GLY A 78 -3.74 -28.33 -9.01
C GLY A 78 -3.42 -26.87 -9.35
N LEU A 79 -2.91 -26.15 -8.37
CA LEU A 79 -2.44 -24.77 -8.54
C LEU A 79 -0.99 -24.76 -9.04
N ASP A 80 -0.70 -23.96 -10.05
CA ASP A 80 0.66 -23.67 -10.47
C ASP A 80 1.34 -22.71 -9.51
N TRP A 81 2.68 -22.76 -9.40
CA TRP A 81 3.44 -21.65 -8.89
C TRP A 81 3.48 -20.53 -9.93
N GLN A 82 3.47 -19.29 -9.47
CA GLN A 82 3.68 -18.13 -10.32
C GLN A 82 5.15 -17.70 -10.32
N LEU A 83 5.62 -17.26 -11.46
CA LEU A 83 6.92 -16.61 -11.62
C LEU A 83 6.74 -15.31 -12.39
N THR A 84 6.97 -14.18 -11.76
CA THR A 84 6.95 -12.87 -12.40
C THR A 84 8.36 -12.50 -12.85
N VAL A 85 8.58 -12.50 -14.16
CA VAL A 85 9.85 -12.10 -14.77
C VAL A 85 9.78 -10.60 -15.10
N TYR A 86 10.73 -9.85 -14.57
CA TYR A 86 10.82 -8.39 -14.69
C TYR A 86 12.14 -7.98 -15.32
N GLU A 87 12.26 -6.71 -15.71
CA GLU A 87 13.45 -6.18 -16.37
C GLU A 87 14.67 -6.27 -15.45
N PRO A 88 15.84 -6.69 -15.97
CA PRO A 88 17.04 -6.98 -15.16
C PRO A 88 17.62 -5.74 -14.46
N ASP A 89 17.31 -4.55 -14.95
CA ASP A 89 17.72 -3.26 -14.37
C ASP A 89 16.66 -2.63 -13.46
N PHE A 90 15.54 -3.34 -13.20
CA PHE A 90 14.50 -2.84 -12.30
C PHE A 90 15.05 -2.63 -10.89
N LYS A 91 15.09 -1.38 -10.50
CA LYS A 91 15.55 -0.93 -9.17
C LYS A 91 14.50 -0.02 -8.55
N THR A 92 14.43 -0.06 -7.24
CA THR A 92 13.54 0.76 -6.43
C THR A 92 14.36 1.55 -5.41
N PRO A 93 13.88 2.70 -4.93
CA PRO A 93 14.64 3.54 -4.01
C PRO A 93 15.00 2.82 -2.71
N ASP A 94 16.30 2.80 -2.36
CA ASP A 94 16.77 2.10 -1.17
C ASP A 94 16.42 2.80 0.14
N TRP A 95 16.29 4.13 0.11
CA TRP A 95 16.05 4.94 1.32
C TRP A 95 14.73 4.62 2.02
N ILE A 96 13.76 4.01 1.32
CA ILE A 96 12.45 3.70 1.91
C ILE A 96 12.40 2.30 2.53
N LYS A 97 13.27 1.37 2.11
CA LYS A 97 13.17 -0.06 2.43
C LYS A 97 13.35 -0.37 3.93
N ASP A 98 14.15 0.40 4.65
CA ASP A 98 14.32 0.30 6.11
C ASP A 98 13.47 1.33 6.87
N GLY A 99 12.67 2.11 6.14
CA GLY A 99 11.90 3.20 6.68
C GLY A 99 10.54 2.81 7.26
N THR A 100 9.89 3.82 7.78
CA THR A 100 8.49 3.80 8.22
C THR A 100 7.76 4.98 7.59
N MET A 101 6.66 4.69 6.91
CA MET A 101 5.78 5.71 6.36
C MET A 101 4.72 6.14 7.36
N TYR A 102 4.25 7.38 7.21
CA TYR A 102 3.13 7.91 7.98
C TYR A 102 2.19 8.67 7.05
N GLN A 103 0.95 8.22 6.94
CA GLN A 103 -0.05 8.86 6.09
C GLN A 103 -0.79 9.96 6.84
N ILE A 104 -0.80 11.16 6.28
CA ILE A 104 -1.50 12.33 6.83
C ILE A 104 -2.63 12.76 5.90
N PHE A 105 -3.83 12.92 6.47
CA PHE A 105 -4.93 13.68 5.85
C PHE A 105 -4.77 15.15 6.31
N PRO A 106 -4.27 16.06 5.46
CA PRO A 106 -3.71 17.33 5.92
C PRO A 106 -4.68 18.20 6.73
N ASP A 107 -5.94 18.32 6.28
CA ASP A 107 -6.96 19.09 6.99
C ASP A 107 -7.25 18.60 8.42
N ARG A 108 -6.96 17.32 8.70
CA ARG A 108 -7.36 16.61 9.91
C ARG A 108 -6.22 16.35 10.89
N PHE A 109 -5.01 16.84 10.63
CA PHE A 109 -3.86 16.50 11.43
C PHE A 109 -3.57 17.54 12.54
N TYR A 110 -3.16 18.75 12.18
CA TYR A 110 -2.89 19.82 13.13
C TYR A 110 -3.03 21.20 12.49
N GLU A 111 -3.74 22.11 13.17
CA GLU A 111 -3.93 23.50 12.73
C GLU A 111 -2.76 24.34 13.25
N GLY A 112 -1.84 24.68 12.36
CA GLY A 112 -0.67 25.52 12.69
C GLY A 112 -0.97 27.01 12.64
N VAL A 113 -1.83 27.43 11.71
CA VAL A 113 -2.28 28.83 11.54
C VAL A 113 -3.78 28.91 11.79
N PRO A 114 -4.22 29.39 12.95
CA PRO A 114 -5.64 29.45 13.29
C PRO A 114 -6.37 30.56 12.50
N ASN A 115 -7.69 30.43 12.40
CA ASN A 115 -8.59 31.43 11.85
C ASN A 115 -8.28 31.86 10.40
N LYS A 116 -7.81 30.93 9.56
CA LYS A 116 -7.62 31.19 8.13
C LYS A 116 -8.96 31.58 7.47
N PRO A 117 -8.98 32.57 6.58
CA PRO A 117 -10.17 32.87 5.83
C PRO A 117 -10.54 31.70 4.90
N LEU A 118 -11.81 31.32 4.87
CA LEU A 118 -12.30 30.34 3.92
C LEU A 118 -12.33 30.96 2.52
N PRO A 119 -11.70 30.32 1.51
CA PRO A 119 -11.62 30.88 0.16
C PRO A 119 -12.96 30.90 -0.58
N PHE A 120 -13.94 30.11 -0.12
CA PHE A 120 -15.29 30.01 -0.68
C PHE A 120 -16.34 30.01 0.42
N ALA A 121 -17.48 30.64 0.17
CA ALA A 121 -18.55 30.81 1.15
C ALA A 121 -19.28 29.50 1.49
N ASP A 122 -19.17 28.49 0.65
CA ASP A 122 -19.78 27.15 0.83
C ASP A 122 -18.93 26.20 1.68
N ARG A 123 -17.71 26.55 2.06
CA ARG A 123 -16.88 25.79 2.99
C ARG A 123 -17.26 26.10 4.45
N ILE A 124 -17.27 25.05 5.27
CA ILE A 124 -17.69 25.14 6.67
C ILE A 124 -16.49 24.83 7.58
N TYR A 125 -16.01 25.84 8.31
CA TYR A 125 -14.98 25.62 9.30
C TYR A 125 -15.55 25.00 10.59
N ARG A 126 -14.87 23.99 11.10
CA ARG A 126 -15.21 23.28 12.33
C ARG A 126 -14.30 23.73 13.48
N PRO A 127 -14.79 24.60 14.38
CA PRO A 127 -14.04 25.01 15.56
C PRO A 127 -13.91 23.89 16.59
N ASP A 128 -14.91 23.03 16.69
CA ASP A 128 -14.88 21.82 17.54
C ASP A 128 -14.07 20.72 16.87
N LYS A 129 -12.81 20.56 17.30
CA LYS A 129 -11.88 19.53 16.82
C LYS A 129 -12.22 18.13 17.34
N THR A 130 -13.12 18.01 18.30
CA THR A 130 -13.54 16.73 18.89
C THR A 130 -14.81 16.16 18.28
N GLY A 131 -15.54 16.99 17.52
CA GLY A 131 -16.78 16.60 16.86
C GLY A 131 -16.55 15.66 15.68
N GLU A 132 -17.53 14.81 15.43
CA GLU A 132 -17.54 13.93 14.26
C GLU A 132 -17.54 14.74 12.95
N PRO A 133 -16.87 14.28 11.89
CA PRO A 133 -17.01 14.84 10.55
C PRO A 133 -18.49 14.84 10.09
N TYR A 134 -18.87 15.81 9.28
CA TYR A 134 -20.21 15.84 8.73
C TYR A 134 -20.42 14.67 7.78
N PHE A 135 -21.51 13.96 7.97
CA PHE A 135 -21.88 12.78 7.18
C PHE A 135 -23.27 12.88 6.55
N TRP A 136 -23.97 13.98 6.80
CA TRP A 136 -25.24 14.32 6.17
C TRP A 136 -25.02 15.28 4.99
N PRO A 137 -25.91 15.24 3.96
CA PRO A 137 -25.97 16.31 2.99
C PRO A 137 -26.18 17.63 3.73
N ASN A 138 -25.36 18.62 3.42
CA ASN A 138 -25.58 19.95 3.93
C ASN A 138 -26.64 20.63 3.06
N GLU A 139 -27.76 21.04 3.64
CA GLU A 139 -28.86 21.72 2.96
C GLU A 139 -28.39 23.00 2.24
N GLN A 140 -27.27 23.59 2.68
CA GLN A 140 -26.69 24.81 2.10
C GLN A 140 -25.68 24.53 0.95
N SER A 141 -25.28 23.28 0.72
CA SER A 141 -24.21 22.91 -0.21
C SER A 141 -24.64 21.91 -1.29
N ASP A 142 -25.89 21.91 -1.71
CA ASP A 142 -26.42 21.07 -2.79
C ASP A 142 -26.07 19.56 -2.66
N GLY A 143 -25.94 19.09 -1.43
CA GLY A 143 -25.66 17.67 -1.15
C GLY A 143 -24.18 17.29 -1.01
N TYR A 144 -23.26 18.23 -1.07
CA TYR A 144 -21.82 17.98 -0.85
C TYR A 144 -21.53 17.63 0.62
N LEU A 145 -21.11 16.40 0.87
CA LEU A 145 -20.80 15.90 2.23
C LEU A 145 -19.40 16.34 2.73
N ASN A 146 -18.49 16.75 1.85
CA ASN A 146 -17.08 16.93 2.14
C ASN A 146 -16.66 18.41 2.20
N MET A 147 -17.53 19.26 2.75
CA MET A 147 -17.34 20.72 2.82
C MET A 147 -16.95 21.21 4.21
N ASP A 148 -16.80 20.32 5.18
CA ASP A 148 -16.36 20.62 6.54
C ASP A 148 -14.83 20.56 6.65
N TYR A 149 -14.24 21.61 7.22
CA TYR A 149 -12.80 21.77 7.38
C TYR A 149 -12.42 21.98 8.83
N TYR A 150 -11.37 21.29 9.28
CA TYR A 150 -10.82 21.42 10.62
C TYR A 150 -9.57 22.31 10.67
N GLY A 151 -9.06 22.72 9.52
CA GLY A 151 -8.02 23.72 9.41
C GLY A 151 -6.60 23.23 9.56
N GLY A 152 -6.36 21.91 9.53
CA GLY A 152 -4.99 21.37 9.46
C GLY A 152 -4.25 21.91 8.23
N ASP A 153 -2.94 22.15 8.34
CA ASP A 153 -2.14 22.85 7.35
C ASP A 153 -0.65 22.46 7.35
N PHE A 154 0.12 22.96 6.37
CA PHE A 154 1.57 22.69 6.29
C PHE A 154 2.33 23.18 7.51
N ALA A 155 1.98 24.35 8.06
CA ALA A 155 2.61 24.86 9.26
C ALA A 155 2.35 23.94 10.46
N GLY A 156 1.16 23.36 10.55
CA GLY A 156 0.81 22.39 11.56
C GLY A 156 1.58 21.09 11.42
N ILE A 157 1.71 20.57 10.22
CA ILE A 157 2.53 19.37 9.96
C ILE A 157 3.99 19.65 10.34
N GLN A 158 4.52 20.83 9.96
CA GLN A 158 5.89 21.24 10.31
C GLN A 158 6.11 21.29 11.81
N GLN A 159 5.15 21.81 12.58
CA GLN A 159 5.24 21.85 14.05
C GLN A 159 5.24 20.46 14.70
N LYS A 160 4.73 19.43 13.99
CA LYS A 160 4.63 18.06 14.47
C LYS A 160 5.73 17.14 13.93
N LEU A 161 6.69 17.63 13.17
CA LEU A 161 7.83 16.83 12.71
C LEU A 161 8.62 16.17 13.85
N PRO A 162 8.91 16.83 14.98
CA PRO A 162 9.55 16.16 16.12
C PRO A 162 8.76 14.96 16.66
N TYR A 163 7.43 15.05 16.72
CA TYR A 163 6.57 13.94 17.13
C TYR A 163 6.68 12.75 16.16
N LEU A 164 6.75 13.00 14.86
CA LEU A 164 6.90 11.98 13.83
C LEU A 164 8.30 11.37 13.83
N GLU A 165 9.34 12.16 14.05
CA GLU A 165 10.71 11.70 14.23
C GLU A 165 10.84 10.75 15.44
N GLU A 166 10.25 11.10 16.59
CA GLU A 166 10.20 10.24 17.79
C GLU A 166 9.45 8.92 17.54
N LEU A 167 8.46 8.90 16.64
CA LEU A 167 7.75 7.69 16.21
C LEU A 167 8.60 6.83 15.25
N GLY A 168 9.71 7.35 14.74
CA GLY A 168 10.59 6.68 13.77
C GLY A 168 10.14 6.81 12.32
N VAL A 169 9.31 7.82 12.01
CA VAL A 169 8.85 8.11 10.65
C VAL A 169 10.00 8.63 9.79
N THR A 170 10.17 8.05 8.61
CA THR A 170 11.16 8.46 7.60
C THR A 170 10.52 8.98 6.31
N CYS A 171 9.22 8.72 6.13
CA CYS A 171 8.47 9.18 4.97
C CYS A 171 7.05 9.59 5.37
N ILE A 172 6.63 10.78 5.00
CA ILE A 172 5.25 11.23 5.09
C ILE A 172 4.59 11.05 3.72
N TYR A 173 3.47 10.34 3.67
CA TYR A 173 2.56 10.34 2.55
C TYR A 173 1.42 11.33 2.84
N LEU A 174 1.31 12.38 2.04
CA LEU A 174 0.22 13.35 2.15
C LEU A 174 -0.92 12.98 1.19
N ASN A 175 -2.14 12.82 1.73
CA ASN A 175 -3.34 12.88 0.90
C ASN A 175 -3.39 14.20 0.12
N PRO A 176 -4.22 14.34 -0.95
CA PRO A 176 -4.12 15.44 -1.89
C PRO A 176 -3.98 16.82 -1.26
N ILE A 177 -3.03 17.59 -1.79
CA ILE A 177 -2.72 18.95 -1.30
C ILE A 177 -3.03 20.06 -2.30
N PHE A 178 -3.39 19.70 -3.53
CA PHE A 178 -3.65 20.67 -4.59
C PHE A 178 -4.96 21.43 -4.33
N GLU A 179 -5.07 22.64 -4.86
CA GLU A 179 -6.30 23.44 -4.72
C GLU A 179 -7.52 22.64 -5.18
N ALA A 180 -8.52 22.55 -4.31
CA ALA A 180 -9.77 21.81 -4.53
C ALA A 180 -10.88 22.37 -3.64
N HIS A 181 -12.14 21.95 -3.87
CA HIS A 181 -13.28 22.43 -3.08
C HIS A 181 -13.68 21.51 -1.95
N ALA A 182 -13.48 20.19 -2.10
CA ALA A 182 -13.75 19.23 -1.03
C ALA A 182 -12.56 19.11 -0.08
N ASN A 183 -12.84 18.76 1.17
CA ASN A 183 -11.81 18.60 2.21
C ASN A 183 -10.80 17.50 1.90
N HIS A 184 -11.18 16.46 1.14
CA HIS A 184 -10.31 15.37 0.69
C HIS A 184 -9.41 15.74 -0.50
N ARG A 185 -9.74 16.76 -1.27
CA ARG A 185 -9.01 17.32 -2.41
C ARG A 185 -8.78 16.37 -3.59
N TYR A 186 -9.49 15.24 -3.65
CA TYR A 186 -9.46 14.36 -4.82
C TYR A 186 -10.15 14.98 -6.04
N ASN A 187 -11.03 15.95 -5.85
CA ASN A 187 -11.62 16.76 -6.91
C ASN A 187 -10.71 17.97 -7.25
N THR A 188 -9.50 17.69 -7.73
CA THR A 188 -8.48 18.71 -8.00
C THR A 188 -9.01 19.86 -8.86
N ALA A 189 -8.85 21.09 -8.39
CA ALA A 189 -9.25 22.30 -9.10
C ALA A 189 -8.08 22.99 -9.81
N ASN A 190 -6.87 22.94 -9.22
CA ASN A 190 -5.66 23.46 -9.83
C ASN A 190 -4.43 22.65 -9.38
N TYR A 191 -3.86 21.87 -10.29
CA TYR A 191 -2.72 21.00 -10.03
C TYR A 191 -1.41 21.73 -9.70
N LEU A 192 -1.27 22.98 -10.14
CA LEU A 192 -0.02 23.74 -9.99
C LEU A 192 0.00 24.61 -8.73
N LYS A 193 -1.04 24.54 -7.90
CA LYS A 193 -1.21 25.36 -6.72
C LYS A 193 -1.62 24.53 -5.52
N ALA A 194 -0.98 24.78 -4.39
CA ALA A 194 -1.42 24.24 -3.11
C ALA A 194 -2.80 24.79 -2.73
N ASP A 195 -3.61 23.99 -2.06
CA ASP A 195 -4.88 24.47 -1.50
C ASP A 195 -4.62 25.60 -0.49
N PRO A 196 -5.26 26.77 -0.64
CA PRO A 196 -4.99 27.93 0.22
C PRO A 196 -5.28 27.71 1.70
N LEU A 197 -6.09 26.70 2.06
CA LEU A 197 -6.29 26.30 3.46
C LEU A 197 -5.10 25.54 4.03
N LEU A 198 -4.28 24.92 3.18
CA LEU A 198 -3.06 24.23 3.60
C LEU A 198 -1.86 25.18 3.64
N GLY A 199 -1.82 26.17 2.77
CA GLY A 199 -0.71 27.11 2.62
C GLY A 199 -0.44 27.43 1.15
N THR A 200 0.75 27.95 0.88
CA THR A 200 1.26 28.25 -0.46
C THR A 200 2.22 27.15 -0.96
N ASN A 201 2.62 27.25 -2.22
CA ASN A 201 3.67 26.37 -2.78
C ASN A 201 5.00 26.57 -2.03
N GLU A 202 5.30 27.79 -1.60
CA GLU A 202 6.49 28.13 -0.82
C GLU A 202 6.43 27.54 0.59
N ASP A 203 5.25 27.50 1.22
CA ASP A 203 5.05 26.84 2.51
C ASP A 203 5.25 25.32 2.39
N PHE A 204 4.81 24.70 1.28
CA PHE A 204 5.09 23.30 1.01
C PHE A 204 6.60 23.04 0.83
N ALA A 205 7.30 23.90 0.08
CA ALA A 205 8.75 23.78 -0.09
C ALA A 205 9.48 23.94 1.25
N ALA A 206 9.03 24.87 2.10
CA ALA A 206 9.56 25.04 3.46
C ALA A 206 9.33 23.80 4.34
N LEU A 207 8.13 23.20 4.26
CA LEU A 207 7.81 21.94 4.94
C LEU A 207 8.76 20.81 4.49
N CYS A 208 8.98 20.64 3.19
CA CYS A 208 9.91 19.62 2.66
C CYS A 208 11.35 19.86 3.16
N ALA A 209 11.80 21.11 3.16
CA ALA A 209 13.13 21.46 3.63
C ALA A 209 13.30 21.20 5.13
N GLU A 210 12.28 21.48 5.94
CA GLU A 210 12.31 21.21 7.38
C GLU A 210 12.22 19.70 7.66
N ALA A 211 11.31 18.97 7.02
CA ALA A 211 11.19 17.52 7.14
C ALA A 211 12.52 16.80 6.87
N LYS A 212 13.27 17.27 5.86
CA LYS A 212 14.60 16.73 5.55
C LYS A 212 15.59 16.83 6.71
N LYS A 213 15.51 17.88 7.54
CA LYS A 213 16.38 18.03 8.73
C LYS A 213 16.06 16.98 9.81
N HIS A 214 14.82 16.50 9.85
CA HIS A 214 14.35 15.42 10.70
C HIS A 214 14.53 14.03 10.07
N GLY A 215 15.25 13.92 8.94
CA GLY A 215 15.41 12.65 8.22
C GLY A 215 14.13 12.16 7.51
N ILE A 216 13.13 13.01 7.36
CA ILE A 216 11.82 12.66 6.79
C ILE A 216 11.72 13.18 5.37
N ARG A 217 11.28 12.30 4.44
CA ARG A 217 10.92 12.66 3.07
C ARG A 217 9.40 12.76 2.94
N ILE A 218 8.91 13.48 1.92
CA ILE A 218 7.48 13.66 1.68
C ILE A 218 7.13 13.19 0.27
N ILE A 219 6.12 12.33 0.15
CA ILE A 219 5.50 11.96 -1.12
C ILE A 219 4.07 12.49 -1.18
N LEU A 220 3.59 12.75 -2.40
CA LEU A 220 2.30 13.36 -2.67
C LEU A 220 1.31 12.38 -3.30
N ASP A 221 0.04 12.67 -3.18
CA ASP A 221 -1.02 11.97 -3.90
C ASP A 221 -1.18 12.57 -5.30
N GLY A 222 -1.03 11.73 -6.32
CA GLY A 222 -1.17 12.07 -7.73
C GLY A 222 -2.52 11.61 -8.25
N VAL A 223 -3.50 12.50 -8.29
CA VAL A 223 -4.86 12.24 -8.77
C VAL A 223 -4.93 12.64 -10.24
N PHE A 224 -4.61 11.73 -11.15
CA PHE A 224 -4.44 12.04 -12.57
C PHE A 224 -5.50 11.42 -13.50
N SER A 225 -6.47 10.68 -12.96
CA SER A 225 -7.58 10.07 -13.71
C SER A 225 -8.78 10.99 -13.91
N HIS A 226 -8.92 12.03 -13.08
CA HIS A 226 -10.06 12.96 -13.11
C HIS A 226 -9.70 14.31 -12.47
N THR A 227 -10.55 15.30 -12.71
CA THR A 227 -10.46 16.61 -12.06
C THR A 227 -11.75 16.92 -11.29
N GLY A 228 -11.79 18.01 -10.55
CA GLY A 228 -13.06 18.56 -10.07
C GLY A 228 -13.92 19.12 -11.20
N SER A 229 -15.24 18.94 -11.15
CA SER A 229 -16.17 19.60 -12.09
C SER A 229 -16.07 21.13 -12.01
N ASP A 230 -15.70 21.63 -10.85
CA ASP A 230 -15.49 23.05 -10.54
C ASP A 230 -14.03 23.50 -10.70
N SER A 231 -13.18 22.67 -11.34
CA SER A 231 -11.77 22.98 -11.57
C SER A 231 -11.57 24.10 -12.60
N LEU A 232 -10.37 24.70 -12.60
CA LEU A 232 -9.90 25.61 -13.66
C LEU A 232 -10.01 25.00 -15.06
N TYR A 233 -9.81 23.69 -15.17
CA TYR A 233 -9.76 22.94 -16.43
C TYR A 233 -11.15 22.62 -16.98
N PHE A 234 -12.07 22.14 -16.14
CA PHE A 234 -13.43 21.78 -16.53
C PHE A 234 -14.42 22.96 -16.36
N ASN A 235 -14.48 23.55 -15.17
CA ASN A 235 -15.19 24.75 -14.79
C ASN A 235 -16.73 24.74 -15.04
N ARG A 236 -17.40 23.63 -14.69
CA ARG A 236 -18.86 23.53 -14.82
C ARG A 236 -19.58 24.61 -14.01
N GLU A 237 -19.17 24.86 -12.80
CA GLU A 237 -19.74 25.79 -11.84
C GLU A 237 -19.36 27.26 -12.11
N GLY A 238 -18.39 27.53 -13.00
CA GLY A 238 -17.99 28.88 -13.40
C GLY A 238 -17.14 29.62 -12.36
N ARG A 239 -16.52 28.94 -11.44
CA ARG A 239 -15.67 29.54 -10.40
C ARG A 239 -14.43 30.24 -10.95
N TYR A 240 -13.98 29.84 -12.14
CA TYR A 240 -12.83 30.42 -12.84
C TYR A 240 -13.21 31.27 -14.05
N GLY A 241 -14.39 31.91 -14.00
CA GLY A 241 -14.87 32.79 -15.07
C GLY A 241 -15.46 32.04 -16.28
N PRO A 242 -15.38 32.58 -17.49
CA PRO A 242 -16.07 32.03 -18.67
C PRO A 242 -15.33 30.83 -19.32
N GLY A 243 -14.07 30.59 -18.97
CA GLY A 243 -13.24 29.52 -19.55
C GLY A 243 -13.55 28.14 -19.00
N GLY A 244 -12.70 27.17 -19.39
CA GLY A 244 -12.82 25.75 -19.00
C GLY A 244 -13.56 24.91 -20.03
N ALA A 245 -13.28 23.59 -20.03
CA ALA A 245 -13.76 22.66 -21.06
C ALA A 245 -15.29 22.57 -21.14
N TYR A 246 -15.99 22.69 -20.03
CA TYR A 246 -17.46 22.62 -20.02
C TYR A 246 -18.13 23.86 -20.58
N ARG A 247 -17.60 25.05 -20.26
CA ARG A 247 -18.22 26.35 -20.62
C ARG A 247 -17.78 26.86 -21.97
N ASP A 248 -16.56 26.56 -22.41
CA ASP A 248 -16.00 27.05 -23.67
C ASP A 248 -15.55 25.86 -24.54
N ARG A 249 -16.25 25.68 -25.68
CA ARG A 249 -15.91 24.65 -26.66
C ARG A 249 -14.55 24.85 -27.32
N ASN A 250 -13.99 26.06 -27.26
CA ASN A 250 -12.66 26.39 -27.76
C ASN A 250 -11.59 26.40 -26.66
N SER A 251 -11.95 25.97 -25.44
CA SER A 251 -11.00 25.86 -24.35
C SER A 251 -9.81 24.99 -24.73
N PRO A 252 -8.56 25.34 -24.36
CA PRO A 252 -7.40 24.49 -24.55
C PRO A 252 -7.50 23.16 -23.79
N TYR A 253 -8.41 23.05 -22.84
CA TYR A 253 -8.68 21.83 -22.04
C TYR A 253 -9.82 20.99 -22.62
N ARG A 254 -10.42 21.39 -23.77
CA ARG A 254 -11.60 20.71 -24.30
C ARG A 254 -11.34 19.25 -24.65
N SER A 255 -10.20 18.94 -25.23
CA SER A 255 -9.80 17.60 -25.61
C SER A 255 -9.41 16.69 -24.44
N TRP A 256 -9.28 17.27 -23.24
CA TRP A 256 -8.99 16.48 -22.04
C TRP A 256 -10.17 15.65 -21.55
N TYR A 257 -11.38 15.92 -22.05
CA TYR A 257 -12.62 15.32 -21.55
C TYR A 257 -13.48 14.79 -22.68
N ASP A 258 -14.13 13.66 -22.44
CA ASP A 258 -15.08 13.07 -23.35
C ASP A 258 -16.49 13.61 -23.07
N PHE A 259 -17.05 14.29 -24.07
CA PHE A 259 -18.37 14.88 -24.00
C PHE A 259 -19.34 14.15 -24.95
N ASP A 260 -20.28 13.40 -24.38
CA ASP A 260 -21.34 12.73 -25.10
C ASP A 260 -22.67 12.82 -24.33
N SER A 261 -23.76 12.97 -25.07
CA SER A 261 -25.12 13.06 -24.50
C SER A 261 -25.61 11.76 -23.86
N GLY A 262 -24.91 10.65 -24.09
CA GLY A 262 -25.20 9.35 -23.45
C GLY A 262 -24.71 9.27 -22.01
N TYR A 263 -23.78 10.13 -21.62
CA TYR A 263 -23.31 10.17 -20.25
C TYR A 263 -24.26 10.99 -19.34
N VAL A 264 -24.33 10.63 -18.07
CA VAL A 264 -24.98 11.45 -17.06
C VAL A 264 -24.24 12.79 -16.97
N GLY A 265 -24.99 13.89 -17.04
CA GLY A 265 -24.37 15.24 -17.08
C GLY A 265 -23.75 15.63 -18.43
N GLY A 266 -23.75 14.74 -19.45
CA GLY A 266 -23.25 15.02 -20.80
C GLY A 266 -21.74 14.93 -20.97
N TYR A 267 -21.04 14.26 -20.06
CA TYR A 267 -19.59 14.00 -20.10
C TYR A 267 -19.24 12.75 -19.29
N ARG A 268 -18.13 12.10 -19.64
CA ARG A 268 -17.63 10.95 -18.89
C ARG A 268 -17.14 11.41 -17.52
N SER A 269 -17.53 10.68 -16.48
CA SER A 269 -17.17 10.98 -15.09
C SER A 269 -16.82 9.71 -14.35
N TRP A 270 -15.89 9.80 -13.40
CA TRP A 270 -15.39 8.70 -12.63
C TRP A 270 -16.52 8.00 -11.86
N TRP A 271 -16.79 6.75 -12.19
CA TRP A 271 -17.87 5.93 -11.63
C TRP A 271 -19.26 6.60 -11.67
N GLY A 272 -19.47 7.55 -12.59
CA GLY A 272 -20.73 8.31 -12.72
C GLY A 272 -20.89 9.46 -11.74
N PHE A 273 -19.85 9.80 -10.97
CA PHE A 273 -19.85 10.99 -10.12
C PHE A 273 -19.63 12.25 -10.95
N GLU A 274 -20.70 12.99 -11.25
CA GLU A 274 -20.63 14.22 -12.05
C GLU A 274 -19.66 15.28 -11.51
N THR A 275 -19.31 15.22 -10.23
CA THR A 275 -18.32 16.10 -9.61
C THR A 275 -16.88 15.76 -9.96
N LEU A 276 -16.65 14.63 -10.62
CA LEU A 276 -15.33 14.08 -10.95
C LEU A 276 -15.27 13.72 -12.45
N PRO A 277 -15.25 14.73 -13.37
CA PRO A 277 -15.07 14.47 -14.80
C PRO A 277 -13.74 13.77 -15.05
N GLU A 278 -13.80 12.60 -15.72
CA GLU A 278 -12.64 11.85 -16.15
C GLU A 278 -11.86 12.60 -17.23
N VAL A 279 -10.54 12.42 -17.21
CA VAL A 279 -9.66 12.95 -18.25
C VAL A 279 -9.30 11.88 -19.27
N GLU A 280 -8.91 12.30 -20.45
CA GLU A 280 -8.29 11.46 -21.48
C GLU A 280 -6.78 11.43 -21.24
N GLU A 281 -6.26 10.44 -20.53
CA GLU A 281 -4.85 10.33 -20.17
C GLU A 281 -3.94 10.20 -21.41
N GLU A 282 -4.51 9.71 -22.52
CA GLU A 282 -3.80 9.59 -23.79
C GLU A 282 -3.76 10.91 -24.58
N ASP A 283 -4.51 11.96 -24.18
CA ASP A 283 -4.42 13.27 -24.81
C ASP A 283 -3.00 13.84 -24.66
N PRO A 284 -2.31 14.17 -25.78
CA PRO A 284 -0.92 14.62 -25.72
C PRO A 284 -0.73 15.91 -24.92
N SER A 285 -1.73 16.81 -24.91
CA SER A 285 -1.65 18.08 -24.17
C SER A 285 -1.83 17.86 -22.67
N TYR A 286 -2.70 16.92 -22.25
CA TYR A 286 -2.83 16.49 -20.86
C TYR A 286 -1.58 15.76 -20.40
N GLY A 287 -1.11 14.78 -21.17
CA GLY A 287 0.13 14.07 -20.86
C GLY A 287 1.34 15.02 -20.70
N ASN A 288 1.47 16.03 -21.58
CA ASN A 288 2.51 17.05 -21.43
C ASN A 288 2.29 17.96 -20.23
N PHE A 289 1.03 18.29 -19.90
CA PHE A 289 0.71 19.07 -18.69
C PHE A 289 1.09 18.34 -17.41
N VAL A 290 0.87 17.02 -17.32
CA VAL A 290 1.25 16.23 -16.14
C VAL A 290 2.75 15.95 -16.12
N CYS A 291 3.32 15.45 -17.21
CA CYS A 291 4.66 14.86 -17.27
C CYS A 291 5.73 15.77 -17.89
N GLY A 292 5.34 16.85 -18.57
CA GLY A 292 6.26 17.75 -19.26
C GLY A 292 7.02 18.69 -18.32
N LYS A 293 8.05 19.36 -18.89
CA LYS A 293 8.80 20.39 -18.17
C LYS A 293 7.91 21.57 -17.78
N GLY A 294 7.95 21.97 -16.51
CA GLY A 294 7.05 22.96 -15.92
C GLY A 294 5.63 22.45 -15.70
N GLY A 295 5.38 21.16 -15.92
CA GLY A 295 4.12 20.49 -15.64
C GLY A 295 3.97 20.14 -14.15
N VAL A 296 2.98 19.30 -13.86
CA VAL A 296 2.62 18.98 -12.47
C VAL A 296 3.75 18.28 -11.74
N ILE A 297 4.29 17.19 -12.29
CA ILE A 297 5.35 16.39 -11.66
C ILE A 297 6.61 17.24 -11.49
N ASP A 298 7.02 17.96 -12.53
CA ASP A 298 8.21 18.83 -12.51
C ASP A 298 8.10 19.91 -11.41
N THR A 299 6.92 20.53 -11.29
CA THR A 299 6.65 21.57 -10.28
C THR A 299 6.82 21.03 -8.86
N TRP A 300 6.13 19.95 -8.52
CA TRP A 300 6.09 19.47 -7.13
C TRP A 300 7.36 18.76 -6.68
N LEU A 301 8.01 18.01 -7.58
CA LEU A 301 9.34 17.45 -7.30
C LEU A 301 10.40 18.55 -7.19
N GLY A 302 10.28 19.62 -8.00
CA GLY A 302 11.12 20.82 -7.91
C GLY A 302 10.96 21.57 -6.59
N LEU A 303 9.77 21.55 -5.97
CA LEU A 303 9.50 22.13 -4.65
C LEU A 303 9.98 21.24 -3.48
N GLY A 304 10.46 20.02 -3.75
CA GLY A 304 11.08 19.17 -2.73
C GLY A 304 10.36 17.86 -2.43
N ALA A 305 9.25 17.54 -3.11
CA ALA A 305 8.63 16.23 -2.98
C ALA A 305 9.61 15.11 -3.40
N SER A 306 9.51 13.97 -2.73
CA SER A 306 10.37 12.80 -2.95
C SER A 306 9.69 11.70 -3.79
N GLY A 307 8.48 11.93 -4.26
CA GLY A 307 7.75 10.99 -5.09
C GLY A 307 6.24 11.20 -5.06
N PHE A 308 5.54 10.24 -5.65
CA PHE A 308 4.08 10.22 -5.72
C PHE A 308 3.49 8.85 -5.39
N ARG A 309 2.30 8.85 -4.81
CA ARG A 309 1.36 7.74 -4.84
C ARG A 309 0.32 8.07 -5.90
N LEU A 310 0.08 7.19 -6.85
CA LEU A 310 -0.95 7.36 -7.88
C LEU A 310 -2.30 6.85 -7.38
N ASP A 311 -3.27 7.74 -7.37
CA ASP A 311 -4.67 7.45 -7.13
C ASP A 311 -5.23 6.57 -8.23
N VAL A 312 -6.04 5.57 -7.88
CA VAL A 312 -6.67 4.59 -8.78
C VAL A 312 -5.75 4.10 -9.91
N ALA A 313 -4.51 3.71 -9.57
CA ALA A 313 -3.50 3.32 -10.56
C ALA A 313 -3.95 2.17 -11.48
N ASP A 314 -4.88 1.36 -11.04
CA ASP A 314 -5.49 0.29 -11.83
C ASP A 314 -6.46 0.80 -12.91
N GLU A 315 -6.87 2.04 -12.87
CA GLU A 315 -7.69 2.71 -13.88
C GLU A 315 -6.87 3.59 -14.83
N LEU A 316 -5.57 3.84 -14.55
CA LEU A 316 -4.67 4.58 -15.45
C LEU A 316 -4.08 3.64 -16.53
N PRO A 317 -4.01 4.04 -17.81
CA PRO A 317 -3.32 3.26 -18.85
C PRO A 317 -1.85 3.00 -18.52
N ASP A 318 -1.32 1.83 -18.88
CA ASP A 318 0.09 1.47 -18.62
C ASP A 318 1.06 2.49 -19.27
N ASP A 319 0.81 2.90 -20.51
CA ASP A 319 1.62 3.89 -21.22
C ASP A 319 1.65 5.27 -20.50
N PHE A 320 0.56 5.63 -19.83
CA PHE A 320 0.52 6.86 -19.04
C PHE A 320 1.30 6.74 -17.74
N ILE A 321 1.20 5.60 -17.06
CA ILE A 321 2.03 5.30 -15.88
C ILE A 321 3.52 5.30 -16.24
N GLU A 322 3.91 4.75 -17.40
CA GLU A 322 5.30 4.79 -17.88
C GLU A 322 5.80 6.22 -18.13
N LYS A 323 4.96 7.09 -18.73
CA LYS A 323 5.27 8.52 -18.89
C LYS A 323 5.45 9.22 -17.54
N ILE A 324 4.55 8.94 -16.57
CA ILE A 324 4.67 9.46 -15.20
C ILE A 324 5.97 8.98 -14.56
N ARG A 325 6.30 7.68 -14.66
CA ARG A 325 7.58 7.15 -14.16
C ARG A 325 8.77 7.88 -14.76
N ALA A 326 8.80 8.04 -16.08
CA ALA A 326 9.90 8.74 -16.76
C ALA A 326 10.05 10.18 -16.26
N ALA A 327 8.94 10.92 -16.08
CA ALA A 327 8.96 12.26 -15.52
C ALA A 327 9.44 12.30 -14.06
N VAL A 328 9.00 11.35 -13.23
CA VAL A 328 9.43 11.23 -11.83
C VAL A 328 10.90 10.91 -11.73
N LYS A 329 11.38 9.90 -12.48
CA LYS A 329 12.81 9.46 -12.46
C LYS A 329 13.76 10.48 -13.10
N ALA A 330 13.28 11.37 -13.95
CA ALA A 330 14.08 12.50 -14.45
C ALA A 330 14.56 13.46 -13.34
N HIS A 331 13.87 13.50 -12.21
CA HIS A 331 14.27 14.23 -11.00
C HIS A 331 15.21 13.46 -10.07
N GLY A 332 15.50 12.20 -10.37
CA GLY A 332 16.39 11.31 -9.62
C GLY A 332 15.82 9.90 -9.50
N GLU A 333 16.69 8.91 -9.64
CA GLU A 333 16.33 7.50 -9.49
C GLU A 333 15.81 7.17 -8.08
N ASP A 334 16.12 8.01 -7.10
CA ASP A 334 15.66 7.91 -5.72
C ASP A 334 14.23 8.46 -5.50
N LYS A 335 13.56 8.98 -6.54
CA LYS A 335 12.16 9.41 -6.43
C LYS A 335 11.24 8.19 -6.43
N LEU A 336 10.31 8.13 -5.47
CA LEU A 336 9.42 6.99 -5.26
C LEU A 336 8.11 7.14 -6.05
N LEU A 337 7.65 6.06 -6.68
CA LEU A 337 6.36 6.00 -7.37
C LEU A 337 5.58 4.75 -6.92
N ILE A 338 4.56 4.96 -6.08
CA ILE A 338 3.66 3.90 -5.60
C ILE A 338 2.32 4.04 -6.29
N GLY A 339 1.64 2.93 -6.58
CA GLY A 339 0.28 2.95 -7.13
C GLY A 339 -0.74 2.36 -6.16
N GLU A 340 -1.97 2.85 -6.23
CA GLU A 340 -3.10 2.22 -5.55
C GLU A 340 -3.62 1.07 -6.41
N VAL A 341 -3.47 -0.16 -5.90
CA VAL A 341 -4.04 -1.39 -6.46
C VAL A 341 -4.52 -2.25 -5.29
N TRP A 342 -5.79 -2.66 -5.32
CA TRP A 342 -6.43 -3.32 -4.17
C TRP A 342 -6.22 -4.83 -4.10
N GLU A 343 -5.84 -5.44 -5.21
CA GLU A 343 -5.62 -6.88 -5.33
C GLU A 343 -4.13 -7.19 -5.57
N ASP A 344 -3.84 -8.45 -5.91
CA ASP A 344 -2.53 -8.83 -6.42
C ASP A 344 -2.24 -8.09 -7.74
N ALA A 345 -1.30 -7.15 -7.69
CA ALA A 345 -0.96 -6.30 -8.82
C ALA A 345 -0.30 -7.06 -9.98
N THR A 346 0.25 -8.26 -9.74
CA THR A 346 0.92 -9.06 -10.78
C THR A 346 -0.06 -9.77 -11.69
N THR A 347 -1.26 -10.06 -11.18
CA THR A 347 -2.33 -10.75 -11.92
C THR A 347 -3.49 -9.85 -12.30
N LYS A 348 -3.44 -8.55 -11.96
CA LYS A 348 -4.50 -7.59 -12.30
C LYS A 348 -4.73 -7.51 -13.79
N GLU A 349 -6.00 -7.51 -14.19
CA GLU A 349 -6.46 -7.25 -15.55
C GLU A 349 -7.31 -5.99 -15.59
N ALA A 350 -7.03 -5.13 -16.57
CA ALA A 350 -7.82 -3.98 -16.94
C ALA A 350 -7.56 -3.66 -18.42
N PHE A 351 -8.46 -2.93 -19.08
CA PHE A 351 -8.33 -2.59 -20.50
C PHE A 351 -8.11 -3.81 -21.41
N ASP A 352 -8.76 -4.94 -21.08
CA ASP A 352 -8.67 -6.23 -21.79
C ASP A 352 -7.27 -6.86 -21.83
N HIS A 353 -6.33 -6.43 -20.98
CA HIS A 353 -5.00 -7.03 -20.89
C HIS A 353 -4.50 -7.14 -19.44
N ARG A 354 -3.46 -7.98 -19.27
CA ARG A 354 -2.72 -8.12 -18.02
C ARG A 354 -1.86 -6.88 -17.80
N ARG A 355 -2.01 -6.25 -16.62
CA ARG A 355 -1.26 -5.05 -16.30
C ARG A 355 0.23 -5.34 -16.07
N THR A 356 1.06 -4.33 -16.36
CA THR A 356 2.52 -4.48 -16.37
C THR A 356 3.23 -3.65 -15.28
N TYR A 357 2.50 -3.14 -14.31
CA TYR A 357 2.96 -2.16 -13.31
C TYR A 357 4.32 -2.44 -12.68
N LEU A 358 4.58 -3.72 -12.30
CA LEU A 358 5.71 -4.12 -11.47
C LEU A 358 6.83 -4.80 -12.26
N ARG A 359 6.86 -4.63 -13.59
CA ARG A 359 7.87 -5.27 -14.46
C ARG A 359 9.11 -4.42 -14.71
N GLY A 360 9.20 -3.21 -14.16
CA GLY A 360 10.37 -2.32 -14.27
C GLY A 360 10.09 -0.98 -14.95
N HIS A 361 9.03 -0.85 -15.74
CA HIS A 361 8.70 0.37 -16.48
C HIS A 361 7.56 1.19 -15.86
N GLY A 362 6.77 0.58 -15.00
CA GLY A 362 5.61 1.21 -14.36
C GLY A 362 5.93 1.75 -12.97
N LEU A 363 5.35 1.14 -11.94
CA LEU A 363 5.46 1.54 -10.54
C LEU A 363 6.73 0.98 -9.88
N ASP A 364 7.24 1.65 -8.86
CA ASP A 364 8.23 1.06 -7.96
C ASP A 364 7.57 0.01 -7.05
N ALA A 365 6.34 0.28 -6.59
CA ALA A 365 5.58 -0.61 -5.73
C ALA A 365 4.09 -0.26 -5.75
N THR A 366 3.29 -1.01 -5.01
CA THR A 366 1.87 -0.74 -4.79
C THR A 366 1.53 -0.62 -3.31
N MET A 367 0.37 -0.03 -3.01
CA MET A 367 -0.27 -0.15 -1.70
C MET A 367 -0.67 -1.61 -1.49
N ASN A 368 -0.16 -2.23 -0.41
CA ASN A 368 -0.27 -3.67 -0.19
C ASN A 368 -1.57 -4.04 0.56
N TYR A 369 -2.71 -3.84 -0.09
CA TYR A 369 -4.00 -4.27 0.42
C TYR A 369 -4.07 -5.77 0.74
N PRO A 370 -3.42 -6.68 -0.03
CA PRO A 370 -3.38 -8.09 0.34
C PRO A 370 -2.79 -8.33 1.73
N PHE A 371 -1.66 -7.69 2.09
CA PHE A 371 -1.08 -7.83 3.43
C PHE A 371 -1.94 -7.16 4.52
N ARG A 372 -2.53 -6.00 4.21
CA ARG A 372 -3.52 -5.38 5.10
C ARG A 372 -4.65 -6.36 5.42
N ASN A 373 -5.21 -6.99 4.40
CA ASN A 373 -6.32 -7.92 4.57
C ASN A 373 -5.91 -9.15 5.39
N ALA A 374 -4.71 -9.70 5.14
CA ALA A 374 -4.14 -10.80 5.90
C ALA A 374 -3.93 -10.43 7.38
N ALA A 375 -3.33 -9.27 7.68
CA ALA A 375 -3.07 -8.83 9.05
C ALA A 375 -4.35 -8.54 9.84
N VAL A 376 -5.33 -7.87 9.21
CA VAL A 376 -6.64 -7.61 9.82
C VAL A 376 -7.41 -8.91 10.05
N ALA A 377 -7.42 -9.82 9.07
CA ALA A 377 -8.09 -11.12 9.18
C ALA A 377 -7.50 -11.94 10.33
N PHE A 378 -6.17 -12.05 10.41
CA PHE A 378 -5.51 -12.73 11.52
C PHE A 378 -5.87 -12.11 12.87
N ALA A 379 -5.73 -10.79 13.01
CA ALA A 379 -6.01 -10.10 14.27
C ALA A 379 -7.50 -10.22 14.70
N ARG A 380 -8.42 -10.33 13.74
CA ARG A 380 -9.85 -10.57 13.99
C ARG A 380 -10.18 -11.97 14.47
N GLY A 381 -9.47 -12.98 14.00
CA GLY A 381 -9.76 -14.36 14.41
C GLY A 381 -9.67 -15.42 13.32
N GLU A 382 -9.31 -15.05 12.09
CA GLU A 382 -9.13 -16.00 10.99
C GLU A 382 -7.97 -16.97 11.30
N ASP A 383 -8.05 -18.16 10.73
CA ASP A 383 -7.02 -19.17 10.90
C ASP A 383 -5.70 -18.74 10.26
N ALA A 384 -4.60 -18.93 10.98
CA ALA A 384 -3.28 -18.54 10.52
C ALA A 384 -2.86 -19.24 9.22
N SER A 385 -3.39 -20.43 8.91
CA SER A 385 -3.06 -21.15 7.67
C SER A 385 -3.53 -20.38 6.43
N ALA A 386 -4.76 -19.86 6.44
CA ALA A 386 -5.29 -19.05 5.33
C ALA A 386 -4.54 -17.72 5.19
N VAL A 387 -4.18 -17.12 6.33
CA VAL A 387 -3.40 -15.86 6.38
C VAL A 387 -1.98 -16.09 5.87
N GLY A 388 -1.32 -17.17 6.30
CA GLY A 388 0.02 -17.56 5.85
C GLY A 388 0.06 -17.80 4.34
N GLU A 389 -0.96 -18.46 3.79
CA GLU A 389 -1.09 -18.67 2.35
C GLU A 389 -1.19 -17.34 1.58
N GLN A 390 -2.01 -16.42 2.05
CA GLN A 390 -2.14 -15.10 1.40
C GLN A 390 -0.81 -14.33 1.42
N ILE A 391 -0.07 -14.37 2.54
CA ILE A 391 1.24 -13.74 2.67
C ILE A 391 2.24 -14.40 1.72
N MET A 392 2.32 -15.73 1.71
CA MET A 392 3.26 -16.47 0.85
C MET A 392 2.97 -16.23 -0.63
N SER A 393 1.71 -16.22 -1.03
CA SER A 393 1.30 -15.95 -2.41
C SER A 393 1.84 -14.61 -2.92
N ILE A 394 1.69 -13.53 -2.15
CA ILE A 394 2.21 -12.21 -2.52
C ILE A 394 3.75 -12.21 -2.55
N CYS A 395 4.41 -12.88 -1.60
CA CYS A 395 5.88 -12.96 -1.57
C CYS A 395 6.45 -13.72 -2.77
N GLU A 396 5.75 -14.74 -3.25
CA GLU A 396 6.13 -15.52 -4.43
C GLU A 396 5.84 -14.75 -5.74
N ASN A 397 4.71 -14.06 -5.79
CA ASN A 397 4.22 -13.42 -7.01
C ASN A 397 4.92 -12.11 -7.35
N TYR A 398 5.28 -11.31 -6.33
CA TYR A 398 5.82 -9.96 -6.56
C TYR A 398 7.31 -9.98 -6.91
N PRO A 399 7.76 -9.18 -7.89
CA PRO A 399 9.18 -8.89 -8.06
C PRO A 399 9.79 -8.38 -6.75
N LYS A 400 10.93 -8.97 -6.37
CA LYS A 400 11.60 -8.63 -5.11
C LYS A 400 11.83 -7.12 -4.91
N PRO A 401 12.30 -6.33 -5.93
CA PRO A 401 12.46 -4.89 -5.77
C PRO A 401 11.14 -4.17 -5.43
N ALA A 402 10.02 -4.59 -6.02
CA ALA A 402 8.70 -4.01 -5.76
C ALA A 402 8.15 -4.42 -4.40
N LEU A 403 8.30 -5.69 -4.04
CA LEU A 403 7.86 -6.20 -2.74
C LEU A 403 8.55 -5.48 -1.58
N ASP A 404 9.86 -5.21 -1.70
CA ASP A 404 10.64 -4.53 -0.66
C ASP A 404 10.23 -3.06 -0.46
N CYS A 405 9.56 -2.45 -1.44
CA CYS A 405 9.03 -1.09 -1.36
C CYS A 405 7.50 -1.03 -1.21
N ALA A 406 6.80 -2.17 -1.20
CA ALA A 406 5.34 -2.21 -1.09
C ALA A 406 4.87 -1.54 0.21
N MET A 407 3.88 -0.66 0.11
CA MET A 407 3.35 0.07 1.26
C MET A 407 2.42 -0.82 2.06
N ASN A 408 2.86 -1.30 3.20
CA ASN A 408 2.08 -2.12 4.14
C ASN A 408 1.36 -1.24 5.15
N PHE A 409 0.09 -1.51 5.46
CA PHE A 409 -0.71 -0.70 6.39
C PHE A 409 -1.85 -1.52 7.00
N LEU A 410 -2.44 -1.05 8.10
CA LEU A 410 -3.68 -1.58 8.65
C LEU A 410 -4.89 -0.78 8.18
N SER A 411 -4.73 0.52 8.04
CA SER A 411 -5.80 1.42 7.60
C SER A 411 -5.27 2.56 6.74
N THR A 412 -6.19 3.16 5.99
CA THR A 412 -5.99 4.35 5.18
C THR A 412 -7.23 5.25 5.28
N HIS A 413 -7.24 6.35 4.56
CA HIS A 413 -8.39 7.23 4.42
C HIS A 413 -9.60 6.59 3.70
N ASP A 414 -9.44 5.40 3.07
CA ASP A 414 -10.49 4.67 2.34
C ASP A 414 -11.03 3.45 3.10
N THR A 415 -10.38 3.06 4.18
CA THR A 415 -10.78 1.89 4.98
C THR A 415 -11.25 2.31 6.38
N GLU A 416 -11.86 1.42 7.11
CA GLU A 416 -12.04 1.59 8.55
C GLU A 416 -10.65 1.72 9.21
N ARG A 417 -10.55 2.50 10.30
CA ARG A 417 -9.35 2.56 11.12
C ARG A 417 -8.94 1.19 11.64
N GLY A 418 -7.66 0.93 11.81
CA GLY A 418 -7.10 -0.38 12.14
C GLY A 418 -7.83 -1.03 13.33
N ILE A 419 -7.95 -0.33 14.44
CA ILE A 419 -8.64 -0.85 15.63
C ILE A 419 -10.13 -1.14 15.37
N THR A 420 -10.81 -0.31 14.57
CA THR A 420 -12.23 -0.51 14.22
C THR A 420 -12.40 -1.69 13.27
N ALA A 421 -11.52 -1.83 12.28
CA ALA A 421 -11.51 -2.96 11.37
C ALA A 421 -11.28 -4.29 12.09
N ILE A 422 -10.44 -4.29 13.12
CA ILE A 422 -10.03 -5.49 13.86
C ILE A 422 -11.05 -5.85 14.96
N ALA A 423 -11.50 -4.89 15.74
CA ALA A 423 -12.29 -5.13 16.96
C ALA A 423 -13.69 -4.49 16.96
N GLY A 424 -13.98 -3.64 15.97
CA GLY A 424 -15.30 -3.02 15.86
C GLY A 424 -16.40 -3.99 15.43
N GLU A 425 -17.65 -3.62 15.72
CA GLU A 425 -18.82 -4.36 15.25
C GLU A 425 -18.93 -4.29 13.72
N PRO A 426 -19.05 -5.40 12.98
CA PRO A 426 -19.16 -5.37 11.52
C PRO A 426 -20.35 -4.53 11.04
N THR A 427 -20.16 -3.74 10.01
CA THR A 427 -21.21 -2.85 9.46
C THR A 427 -22.39 -3.61 8.88
N ASN A 428 -22.16 -4.76 8.24
CA ASN A 428 -23.19 -5.61 7.63
C ASN A 428 -24.19 -4.82 6.77
N GLY A 429 -23.69 -3.82 6.01
CA GLY A 429 -24.50 -2.97 5.14
C GLY A 429 -25.28 -1.86 5.88
N ARG A 430 -25.04 -1.64 7.16
CA ARG A 430 -25.69 -0.57 7.93
C ARG A 430 -25.20 0.81 7.50
N ASP A 431 -26.07 1.79 7.62
CA ASP A 431 -25.90 3.15 7.13
C ASP A 431 -24.87 3.99 7.94
N ARG A 432 -24.60 5.20 7.46
CA ARG A 432 -23.69 6.15 8.11
C ARG A 432 -24.20 6.60 9.48
N TYR A 433 -25.51 6.69 9.69
CA TYR A 433 -26.05 7.06 11.00
C TYR A 433 -25.72 6.00 12.06
N TRP A 434 -25.88 4.72 11.71
CA TRP A 434 -25.47 3.64 12.58
C TRP A 434 -23.95 3.68 12.86
N GLN A 435 -23.13 3.88 11.83
CA GLN A 435 -21.68 3.95 11.96
C GLN A 435 -21.23 5.10 12.88
N SER A 436 -21.89 6.28 12.79
CA SER A 436 -21.57 7.44 13.64
C SER A 436 -21.82 7.20 15.14
N LYS A 437 -22.62 6.21 15.51
CA LYS A 437 -22.96 5.90 16.90
C LYS A 437 -22.17 4.71 17.46
N ARG A 438 -21.26 4.13 16.68
CA ARG A 438 -20.54 2.93 17.10
C ARG A 438 -19.10 3.23 17.47
N VAL A 439 -18.77 2.82 18.68
CA VAL A 439 -17.41 2.80 19.22
C VAL A 439 -17.18 1.48 19.94
N ILE A 440 -15.96 1.03 20.01
CA ILE A 440 -15.57 -0.12 20.82
C ILE A 440 -15.80 0.24 22.29
N PRO A 441 -16.57 -0.56 23.05
CA PRO A 441 -16.83 -0.29 24.47
C PRO A 441 -15.54 -0.22 25.27
N SER A 442 -15.48 0.67 26.26
CA SER A 442 -14.28 0.87 27.09
C SER A 442 -13.78 -0.41 27.76
N GLY A 443 -14.67 -1.32 28.14
CA GLY A 443 -14.31 -2.62 28.71
C GLY A 443 -13.65 -3.60 27.72
N GLN A 444 -13.70 -3.32 26.40
CA GLN A 444 -13.08 -4.14 25.34
C GLN A 444 -11.82 -3.48 24.76
N MET A 445 -11.50 -2.24 25.13
CA MET A 445 -10.37 -1.50 24.56
C MET A 445 -9.02 -2.18 24.80
N ASP A 446 -8.82 -2.82 25.94
CA ASP A 446 -7.56 -3.51 26.25
C ASP A 446 -7.31 -4.69 25.30
N GLU A 447 -8.35 -5.44 24.97
CA GLU A 447 -8.26 -6.51 23.98
C GLU A 447 -8.11 -5.95 22.56
N ALA A 448 -8.88 -4.92 22.23
CA ALA A 448 -8.82 -4.29 20.91
C ALA A 448 -7.42 -3.76 20.59
N ILE A 449 -6.77 -3.09 21.54
CA ILE A 449 -5.40 -2.59 21.40
C ILE A 449 -4.40 -3.73 21.25
N ARG A 450 -4.52 -4.81 22.05
CA ARG A 450 -3.64 -5.98 21.88
C ARG A 450 -3.79 -6.60 20.49
N ARG A 451 -5.01 -6.76 19.99
CA ARG A 451 -5.28 -7.26 18.64
C ARG A 451 -4.70 -6.35 17.56
N GLU A 452 -4.85 -5.04 17.70
CA GLU A 452 -4.26 -4.06 16.77
C GLU A 452 -2.73 -4.12 16.78
N LEU A 453 -2.10 -4.32 17.93
CA LEU A 453 -0.66 -4.54 18.06
C LEU A 453 -0.18 -5.82 17.34
N LEU A 454 -0.98 -6.91 17.34
CA LEU A 454 -0.66 -8.10 16.52
C LEU A 454 -0.65 -7.74 15.02
N GLY A 455 -1.63 -7.00 14.57
CA GLY A 455 -1.69 -6.50 13.19
C GLY A 455 -0.48 -5.64 12.84
N TYR A 456 -0.11 -4.69 13.70
CA TYR A 456 1.07 -3.86 13.48
C TYR A 456 2.38 -4.65 13.55
N ALA A 457 2.50 -5.63 14.43
CA ALA A 457 3.66 -6.53 14.45
C ALA A 457 3.86 -7.19 13.08
N MET A 458 2.79 -7.67 12.44
CA MET A 458 2.84 -8.21 11.08
C MET A 458 3.23 -7.13 10.06
N ILE A 459 2.53 -5.98 10.05
CA ILE A 459 2.78 -4.90 9.08
C ILE A 459 4.23 -4.40 9.13
N PHE A 460 4.82 -4.32 10.32
CA PHE A 460 6.21 -3.87 10.49
C PHE A 460 7.26 -4.93 10.15
N THR A 461 6.92 -6.21 10.15
CA THR A 461 7.90 -7.30 10.00
C THR A 461 7.77 -8.07 8.68
N LEU A 462 6.64 -8.00 8.00
CA LEU A 462 6.47 -8.55 6.64
C LEU A 462 7.32 -7.77 5.62
N PRO A 463 7.65 -8.37 4.45
CA PRO A 463 8.31 -7.64 3.36
C PRO A 463 7.54 -6.37 2.96
N GLY A 464 8.27 -5.32 2.63
CA GLY A 464 7.68 -4.01 2.30
C GLY A 464 7.92 -2.98 3.40
N VAL A 465 7.26 -1.84 3.30
CA VAL A 465 7.44 -0.65 4.14
C VAL A 465 6.17 -0.41 4.95
N PRO A 466 6.23 -0.45 6.29
CA PRO A 466 5.06 -0.16 7.12
C PRO A 466 4.64 1.30 6.98
N CYS A 467 3.34 1.52 6.94
CA CYS A 467 2.71 2.82 6.97
C CYS A 467 1.69 2.90 8.11
N VAL A 468 1.82 3.90 8.96
CA VAL A 468 0.85 4.22 10.00
C VAL A 468 -0.08 5.31 9.47
N TYR A 469 -1.38 5.09 9.51
CA TYR A 469 -2.36 6.13 9.22
C TYR A 469 -2.53 7.04 10.43
N TYR A 470 -2.51 8.36 10.24
CA TYR A 470 -2.54 9.34 11.34
C TYR A 470 -3.62 9.02 12.37
N GLY A 471 -3.23 8.95 13.63
CA GLY A 471 -4.13 8.67 14.76
C GLY A 471 -4.30 7.19 15.12
N ASP A 472 -3.84 6.24 14.29
CA ASP A 472 -3.86 4.83 14.68
C ASP A 472 -2.89 4.57 15.84
N GLU A 473 -1.78 5.28 15.92
CA GLU A 473 -0.81 5.17 17.03
C GLU A 473 -1.36 5.59 18.39
N ILE A 474 -2.52 6.21 18.40
CA ILE A 474 -3.28 6.58 19.62
C ILE A 474 -4.66 5.90 19.67
N ALA A 475 -4.84 4.82 18.93
CA ALA A 475 -6.07 4.03 18.86
C ALA A 475 -7.33 4.83 18.49
N MET A 476 -7.23 5.80 17.59
CA MET A 476 -8.40 6.49 17.07
C MET A 476 -9.31 5.50 16.36
N GLN A 477 -10.61 5.58 16.66
CA GLN A 477 -11.65 4.74 16.06
C GLN A 477 -12.34 5.48 14.93
N GLY A 478 -12.88 4.74 13.99
CA GLY A 478 -13.70 5.28 12.89
C GLY A 478 -14.01 4.21 11.87
N TYR A 479 -15.27 4.15 11.47
CA TYR A 479 -15.69 3.40 10.30
C TYR A 479 -15.21 4.11 9.03
N ARG A 480 -15.69 3.69 7.84
CA ARG A 480 -15.29 4.29 6.56
C ARG A 480 -15.66 5.78 6.49
N ASP A 481 -15.18 6.42 5.45
CA ASP A 481 -15.44 7.82 5.13
C ASP A 481 -16.90 8.25 5.47
N PRO A 482 -17.07 9.33 6.27
CA PRO A 482 -16.06 10.28 6.76
C PRO A 482 -15.48 9.97 8.16
N PHE A 483 -15.92 8.90 8.85
CA PHE A 483 -15.61 8.65 10.25
C PHE A 483 -14.13 8.29 10.50
N ASN A 484 -13.46 7.65 9.54
CA ASN A 484 -12.02 7.39 9.58
C ASN A 484 -11.18 8.67 9.42
N ARG A 485 -11.78 9.80 9.05
CA ARG A 485 -11.14 11.09 8.76
C ARG A 485 -11.42 12.13 9.85
N ALA A 486 -11.64 11.71 11.10
CA ALA A 486 -11.76 12.62 12.24
C ALA A 486 -10.45 13.38 12.48
N PHE A 487 -10.54 14.57 13.10
CA PHE A 487 -9.35 15.36 13.45
C PHE A 487 -8.50 14.62 14.49
N PHE A 488 -7.18 14.70 14.36
CA PHE A 488 -6.25 14.02 15.26
C PHE A 488 -6.44 14.48 16.71
N ARG A 489 -6.55 13.53 17.60
CA ARG A 489 -6.83 13.78 19.03
C ARG A 489 -5.54 14.02 19.81
N TRP A 490 -4.98 15.23 19.67
CA TRP A 490 -3.75 15.62 20.37
C TRP A 490 -3.88 15.63 21.89
N ASP A 491 -5.11 15.62 22.40
CA ASP A 491 -5.48 15.53 23.82
C ASP A 491 -5.71 14.09 24.29
N ALA A 492 -5.52 13.07 23.43
CA ALA A 492 -5.78 11.69 23.77
C ALA A 492 -4.85 11.18 24.89
N HIS A 493 -5.45 10.41 25.80
CA HIS A 493 -4.72 9.76 26.89
C HIS A 493 -4.22 8.36 26.52
N GLU A 494 -4.74 7.76 25.42
CA GLU A 494 -4.29 6.46 24.95
C GLU A 494 -2.90 6.59 24.31
N GLN A 495 -1.92 5.91 24.87
CA GLN A 495 -0.52 5.99 24.43
C GLN A 495 0.16 4.62 24.36
N ARG A 496 -0.59 3.51 24.43
CA ARG A 496 0.00 2.16 24.50
C ARG A 496 0.59 1.68 23.17
N LEU A 497 0.00 2.09 22.04
CA LEU A 497 0.49 1.71 20.72
C LEU A 497 1.77 2.46 20.35
N ARG A 498 1.79 3.77 20.53
CA ARG A 498 2.88 4.64 20.09
C ARG A 498 4.28 4.15 20.49
N PRO A 499 4.57 3.78 21.75
CA PRO A 499 5.89 3.28 22.13
C PRO A 499 6.27 1.98 21.45
N VAL A 500 5.30 1.08 21.23
CA VAL A 500 5.55 -0.21 20.54
C VAL A 500 5.84 0.04 19.07
N LEU A 501 5.07 0.91 18.39
CA LEU A 501 5.32 1.28 17.00
C LEU A 501 6.69 1.94 16.82
N ALA A 502 7.09 2.82 17.73
CA ALA A 502 8.42 3.44 17.71
C ALA A 502 9.54 2.38 17.88
N GLN A 503 9.36 1.40 18.75
CA GLN A 503 10.30 0.28 18.91
C GLN A 503 10.38 -0.58 17.63
N LEU A 504 9.24 -0.90 17.00
CA LEU A 504 9.20 -1.64 15.75
C LEU A 504 9.85 -0.85 14.60
N ALA A 505 9.64 0.46 14.53
CA ALA A 505 10.32 1.34 13.57
C ALA A 505 11.84 1.34 13.79
N GLN A 506 12.29 1.47 15.03
CA GLN A 506 13.72 1.41 15.38
C GLN A 506 14.33 0.05 15.02
N LEU A 507 13.61 -1.04 15.28
CA LEU A 507 14.07 -2.39 14.94
C LEU A 507 14.25 -2.55 13.42
N ARG A 508 13.30 -2.06 12.63
CA ARG A 508 13.42 -2.08 11.16
C ARG A 508 14.65 -1.31 10.67
N HIS A 509 14.90 -0.17 11.26
CA HIS A 509 16.03 0.68 10.87
C HIS A 509 17.39 0.04 11.21
N THR A 510 17.45 -0.78 12.24
CA THR A 510 18.70 -1.39 12.73
C THR A 510 18.93 -2.82 12.27
N CYS A 511 17.90 -3.57 11.88
CA CYS A 511 17.99 -4.97 11.46
C CYS A 511 17.88 -5.10 9.93
N GLU A 512 18.94 -5.53 9.29
CA GLU A 512 19.03 -5.69 7.82
C GLU A 512 18.00 -6.68 7.28
N ALA A 513 17.66 -7.72 8.05
CA ALA A 513 16.68 -8.71 7.64
C ALA A 513 15.30 -8.12 7.31
N PHE A 514 14.90 -7.01 7.93
CA PHE A 514 13.62 -6.35 7.62
C PHE A 514 13.68 -5.47 6.36
N ARG A 515 14.86 -5.09 5.93
CA ARG A 515 15.05 -4.24 4.75
C ARG A 515 14.76 -5.01 3.46
N THR A 516 15.49 -6.12 3.24
CA THR A 516 15.42 -6.91 2.01
C THR A 516 15.43 -8.42 2.24
N GLY A 517 15.34 -8.87 3.47
CA GLY A 517 15.36 -10.29 3.82
C GLY A 517 14.20 -11.06 3.18
N LYS A 518 14.43 -12.32 2.81
CA LYS A 518 13.40 -13.23 2.32
C LYS A 518 12.46 -13.64 3.46
N LEU A 519 11.21 -13.90 3.14
CA LEU A 519 10.24 -14.42 4.09
C LEU A 519 10.20 -15.95 3.98
N ARG A 520 10.14 -16.63 5.14
CA ARG A 520 9.87 -18.05 5.26
C ARG A 520 8.85 -18.28 6.37
N VAL A 521 7.73 -18.90 6.06
CA VAL A 521 6.74 -19.32 7.07
C VAL A 521 7.19 -20.65 7.68
N LEU A 522 7.30 -20.69 9.01
CA LEU A 522 7.68 -21.89 9.78
C LEU A 522 6.45 -22.61 10.32
N ARG A 523 5.46 -21.85 10.78
CA ARG A 523 4.19 -22.37 11.27
C ARG A 523 3.08 -21.35 11.03
N ALA A 524 1.96 -21.82 10.49
CA ALA A 524 0.74 -21.03 10.35
C ALA A 524 -0.44 -21.95 10.65
N GLU A 525 -0.94 -21.90 11.88
CA GLU A 525 -1.98 -22.81 12.36
C GLU A 525 -2.81 -22.17 13.49
N GLY A 526 -4.12 -22.25 13.39
CA GLY A 526 -5.02 -21.72 14.40
C GLY A 526 -4.78 -20.23 14.66
N GLY A 527 -4.41 -19.88 15.89
CA GLY A 527 -4.08 -18.51 16.32
C GLY A 527 -2.57 -18.22 16.37
N VAL A 528 -1.72 -19.03 15.74
CA VAL A 528 -0.26 -18.86 15.79
C VAL A 528 0.30 -18.70 14.38
N LEU A 529 1.04 -17.61 14.18
CA LEU A 529 1.80 -17.36 12.96
C LEU A 529 3.28 -17.18 13.34
N HIS A 530 4.15 -18.06 12.84
CA HIS A 530 5.59 -18.07 13.08
C HIS A 530 6.31 -18.04 11.73
N TYR A 531 7.13 -17.03 11.50
CA TYR A 531 7.86 -16.84 10.25
C TYR A 531 9.21 -16.19 10.49
N GLN A 532 10.10 -16.31 9.50
CA GLN A 532 11.42 -15.70 9.48
C GLN A 532 11.51 -14.63 8.40
N ARG A 533 12.32 -13.61 8.66
CA ARG A 533 12.93 -12.72 7.68
C ARG A 533 14.42 -13.04 7.65
N ILE A 534 14.91 -13.48 6.51
CA ILE A 534 16.29 -13.98 6.35
C ILE A 534 17.04 -13.01 5.46
N GLY A 535 17.94 -12.23 6.04
CA GLY A 535 18.87 -11.34 5.37
C GLY A 535 20.22 -12.00 5.08
N GLU A 536 21.19 -11.21 4.68
CA GLU A 536 22.56 -11.69 4.39
C GLU A 536 23.36 -11.92 5.68
N PHE A 537 23.19 -11.06 6.68
CA PHE A 537 23.95 -11.08 7.92
C PHE A 537 23.10 -11.42 9.16
N GLU A 538 21.82 -11.18 9.09
CA GLU A 538 20.88 -11.34 10.19
C GLU A 538 19.62 -12.07 9.74
N ALA A 539 19.07 -12.85 10.64
CA ALA A 539 17.73 -13.44 10.51
C ALA A 539 16.87 -13.00 11.70
N ALA A 540 15.65 -12.59 11.42
CA ALA A 540 14.66 -12.30 12.45
C ALA A 540 13.56 -13.35 12.42
N GLU A 541 13.26 -13.96 13.58
CA GLU A 541 12.10 -14.81 13.77
C GLU A 541 10.99 -14.06 14.46
N ILE A 542 9.81 -14.11 13.89
CA ILE A 542 8.63 -13.42 14.37
C ILE A 542 7.56 -14.44 14.71
N ILE A 543 7.10 -14.41 15.95
CA ILE A 543 6.05 -15.29 16.43
C ILE A 543 4.89 -14.41 16.92
N VAL A 544 3.74 -14.55 16.30
CA VAL A 544 2.52 -13.82 16.64
C VAL A 544 1.52 -14.80 17.24
N ASN A 545 1.19 -14.59 18.51
CA ASN A 545 0.28 -15.44 19.28
C ASN A 545 -1.04 -14.72 19.54
N ARG A 546 -2.08 -15.08 18.83
CA ARG A 546 -3.45 -14.58 19.05
C ARG A 546 -4.26 -15.44 20.01
N THR A 547 -3.67 -16.50 20.56
CA THR A 547 -4.39 -17.37 21.51
C THR A 547 -4.50 -16.74 22.90
N GLU A 548 -5.35 -17.28 23.74
CA GLU A 548 -5.52 -16.87 25.14
C GLU A 548 -4.53 -17.53 26.10
N HIS A 549 -3.56 -18.28 25.56
CA HIS A 549 -2.60 -19.07 26.34
C HIS A 549 -1.17 -18.67 25.99
N ILE A 550 -0.25 -18.83 26.94
CA ILE A 550 1.18 -18.80 26.66
C ILE A 550 1.50 -19.97 25.72
N ILE A 551 2.20 -19.69 24.63
CA ILE A 551 2.73 -20.74 23.75
C ILE A 551 4.25 -20.81 23.90
N VAL A 552 4.81 -21.98 23.61
CA VAL A 552 6.26 -22.20 23.54
C VAL A 552 6.59 -22.61 22.12
N GLU A 553 7.40 -21.81 21.45
CA GLU A 553 7.86 -22.10 20.08
C GLU A 553 9.34 -22.41 20.05
N THR A 554 9.72 -23.33 19.17
CA THR A 554 11.13 -23.64 18.93
C THR A 554 11.64 -22.80 17.76
N LEU A 555 12.66 -22.01 18.01
CA LEU A 555 13.35 -21.21 17.01
C LEU A 555 14.17 -22.08 16.06
N ALA A 556 14.53 -21.57 14.90
CA ALA A 556 15.41 -22.25 13.95
C ALA A 556 16.79 -22.61 14.56
N SER A 557 17.26 -21.82 15.52
CA SER A 557 18.46 -22.10 16.33
C SER A 557 18.33 -23.30 17.29
N GLY A 558 17.14 -23.87 17.40
CA GLY A 558 16.84 -24.95 18.37
C GLY A 558 16.55 -24.49 19.80
N LYS A 559 16.63 -23.20 20.07
CA LYS A 559 16.21 -22.61 21.34
C LYS A 559 14.69 -22.52 21.41
N SER A 560 14.12 -22.52 22.61
CA SER A 560 12.68 -22.28 22.81
C SER A 560 12.44 -20.90 23.38
N THR A 561 11.34 -20.28 22.96
CA THR A 561 10.87 -19.00 23.47
C THR A 561 9.40 -19.08 23.87
N GLU A 562 9.04 -18.35 24.92
CA GLU A 562 7.64 -18.20 25.34
C GLU A 562 7.05 -16.95 24.72
N VAL A 563 5.81 -17.05 24.24
CA VAL A 563 5.06 -15.91 23.71
C VAL A 563 3.76 -15.77 24.48
N ASN A 564 3.58 -14.60 25.08
CA ASN A 564 2.40 -14.31 25.90
C ASN A 564 1.09 -14.38 25.08
N PRO A 565 -0.06 -14.60 25.76
CA PRO A 565 -1.38 -14.51 25.14
C PRO A 565 -1.60 -13.15 24.48
N MET A 566 -2.22 -13.14 23.31
CA MET A 566 -2.47 -11.90 22.54
C MET A 566 -1.21 -11.02 22.45
N GLY A 567 -0.08 -11.64 22.12
CA GLY A 567 1.23 -11.00 22.07
C GLY A 567 2.07 -11.48 20.91
N PHE A 568 3.25 -10.91 20.81
CA PHE A 568 4.24 -11.31 19.80
C PHE A 568 5.66 -11.26 20.38
N THR A 569 6.56 -11.99 19.75
CA THR A 569 8.00 -11.97 20.06
C THR A 569 8.78 -11.87 18.75
N ILE A 570 9.83 -11.08 18.75
CA ILE A 570 10.78 -10.94 17.64
C ILE A 570 12.16 -11.29 18.20
N VAL A 571 12.82 -12.27 17.58
CA VAL A 571 14.18 -12.68 17.93
C VAL A 571 15.08 -12.45 16.72
N VAL A 572 16.15 -11.68 16.88
CA VAL A 572 17.13 -11.43 15.84
C VAL A 572 18.40 -12.17 16.19
N GLU A 573 18.93 -12.95 15.25
CA GLU A 573 20.17 -13.72 15.39
C GLU A 573 21.07 -13.42 14.18
N GLU A 574 22.40 -13.42 14.40
CA GLU A 574 23.38 -13.34 13.31
C GLU A 574 23.34 -14.63 12.49
N VAL A 575 23.28 -14.52 11.18
CA VAL A 575 23.45 -15.65 10.27
C VAL A 575 24.93 -15.98 10.25
N GLY A 576 25.33 -17.10 10.89
CA GLY A 576 26.70 -17.56 10.87
C GLY A 576 27.18 -17.78 9.45
N HIS A 577 28.36 -17.25 9.09
CA HIS A 577 29.03 -17.53 7.84
C HIS A 577 29.40 -19.02 7.76
N ASN A 578 28.44 -19.85 7.30
CA ASN A 578 28.73 -21.21 6.90
C ASN A 578 28.88 -21.20 5.36
N PRO A 579 30.12 -21.32 4.80
CA PRO A 579 30.33 -21.31 3.36
C PRO A 579 29.74 -22.52 2.61
N HIS A 580 29.03 -23.40 3.34
CA HIS A 580 28.35 -24.60 2.82
C HIS A 580 26.83 -24.52 2.92
N HIS A 581 26.23 -23.37 3.20
CA HIS A 581 24.79 -23.21 2.97
C HIS A 581 24.54 -23.27 1.46
N SER A 582 24.13 -24.45 1.03
CA SER A 582 23.75 -24.69 -0.36
C SER A 582 22.54 -23.82 -0.70
N TYR A 583 22.43 -23.41 -1.94
CA TYR A 583 21.31 -22.65 -2.54
C TYR A 583 19.92 -23.28 -2.24
N TYR A 584 19.91 -24.51 -1.72
CA TYR A 584 18.73 -25.34 -1.44
C TYR A 584 18.09 -25.10 -0.05
N ASP A 585 18.78 -24.41 0.86
CA ASP A 585 18.24 -24.11 2.20
C ASP A 585 17.32 -22.86 2.21
N TYR A 586 17.13 -22.21 1.06
CA TYR A 586 16.40 -20.95 0.93
C TYR A 586 15.27 -20.95 -0.11
N LEU A 587 14.88 -22.12 -0.62
CA LEU A 587 13.70 -22.29 -1.48
C LEU A 587 12.52 -22.79 -0.66
#